data_914699cd6d4821bc38240fa02ea8c4c1
#
_entry.id   914699cd6d4821bc38240fa02ea8c4c1
#
_cell.length_a   1.000
_cell.length_b   1.000
_cell.length_c   1.000
_cell.angle_alpha   90.00
_cell.angle_beta   90.00
_cell.angle_gamma   90.00
#
_symmetry.space_group_name_H-M   'P 1'
#
loop_
_entity.id
_entity.type
_entity.pdbx_description
1 polymer ?
#
loop_
_entity_poly.entity_id
_entity_poly.type
_entity_poly.pdbx_seq_one_letter_code
_entity_poly.pdbx_strand_id
1 'polypeptide(L)'
;MEQYRKIGLFIVIYAGISLILFLKSGSFLFIMLIWNIILSSLPLVFMNQGLRSGKKWKMILYLLLWIMFFPNAIYMITDFIHLSNDQMIWSIPVELYSGLDGTRYSMDIFKWSKLLVISLGAFYALMIGLESLNKFYDFIRIRKGHLISGIVIVLISSIASFGVFIGRFLRFNSWDIVRPFKLIIEIFDSLNGFTWSFTLIYTAFILISFTLFRWFKTDFTE
;
A
#
# COMPACT_ATOMS: atom_id res chain seq x y z
N MET A 1 -3.64 -1.69 -23.33
CA MET A 1 -4.00 -3.10 -23.11
C MET A 1 -2.87 -3.89 -22.43
N GLU A 2 -1.63 -3.68 -22.81
CA GLU A 2 -0.47 -4.40 -22.24
C GLU A 2 -0.30 -4.23 -20.72
N GLN A 3 -0.43 -3.01 -20.19
CA GLN A 3 -0.34 -2.74 -18.76
C GLN A 3 -1.33 -3.57 -17.93
N TYR A 4 -2.59 -3.65 -18.37
CA TYR A 4 -3.61 -4.46 -17.67
C TYR A 4 -3.33 -5.95 -17.72
N ARG A 5 -2.74 -6.43 -18.83
CA ARG A 5 -2.31 -7.83 -18.95
C ARG A 5 -1.18 -8.14 -17.95
N LYS A 6 -0.21 -7.25 -17.79
CA LYS A 6 0.88 -7.39 -16.80
C LYS A 6 0.34 -7.40 -15.36
N ILE A 7 -0.60 -6.50 -15.05
CA ILE A 7 -1.29 -6.45 -13.75
C ILE A 7 -2.04 -7.78 -13.49
N GLY A 8 -2.84 -8.24 -14.45
CA GLY A 8 -3.59 -9.49 -14.33
C GLY A 8 -2.68 -10.70 -14.14
N LEU A 9 -1.59 -10.79 -14.91
CA LEU A 9 -0.60 -11.86 -14.77
C LEU A 9 0.03 -11.87 -13.38
N PHE A 10 0.44 -10.71 -12.86
CA PHE A 10 0.98 -10.61 -11.53
C PHE A 10 -0.02 -11.08 -10.46
N ILE A 11 -1.28 -10.61 -10.55
CA ILE A 11 -2.34 -11.00 -9.61
C ILE A 11 -2.53 -12.53 -9.62
N VAL A 12 -2.56 -13.16 -10.80
CA VAL A 12 -2.72 -14.61 -10.92
C VAL A 12 -1.55 -15.37 -10.29
N ILE A 13 -0.31 -14.97 -10.57
CA ILE A 13 0.89 -15.59 -10.00
C ILE A 13 0.89 -15.41 -8.47
N TYR A 14 0.65 -14.20 -7.99
CA TYR A 14 0.62 -13.89 -6.56
C TYR A 14 -0.48 -14.68 -5.83
N ALA A 15 -1.67 -14.76 -6.43
CA ALA A 15 -2.78 -15.54 -5.90
C ALA A 15 -2.44 -17.02 -5.85
N GLY A 16 -1.78 -17.58 -6.87
CA GLY A 16 -1.34 -18.98 -6.88
C GLY A 16 -0.37 -19.29 -5.74
N ILE A 17 0.65 -18.43 -5.53
CA ILE A 17 1.62 -18.58 -4.42
C ILE A 17 0.91 -18.48 -3.07
N SER A 18 0.07 -17.46 -2.90
CA SER A 18 -0.67 -17.23 -1.65
C SER A 18 -1.63 -18.38 -1.34
N LEU A 19 -2.30 -18.93 -2.36
CA LEU A 19 -3.20 -20.08 -2.19
C LEU A 19 -2.43 -21.35 -1.75
N ILE A 20 -1.25 -21.61 -2.30
CA ILE A 20 -0.40 -22.72 -1.86
C ILE A 20 -0.03 -22.56 -0.38
N LEU A 21 0.33 -21.35 0.06
CA LEU A 21 0.65 -21.09 1.46
C LEU A 21 -0.59 -21.18 2.37
N PHE A 22 -1.74 -20.76 1.89
CA PHE A 22 -3.01 -20.95 2.59
C PHE A 22 -3.32 -22.42 2.80
N LEU A 23 -3.23 -23.25 1.76
CA LEU A 23 -3.51 -24.71 1.83
C LEU A 23 -2.54 -25.43 2.77
N LYS A 24 -1.29 -24.96 2.90
CA LYS A 24 -0.30 -25.53 3.82
C LYS A 24 -0.50 -25.12 5.27
N SER A 25 -0.98 -23.90 5.53
CA SER A 25 -1.02 -23.32 6.88
C SER A 25 -2.41 -23.17 7.47
N GLY A 26 -3.46 -23.19 6.63
CA GLY A 26 -4.81 -22.80 7.02
C GLY A 26 -4.98 -21.32 7.39
N SER A 27 -3.93 -20.49 7.24
CA SER A 27 -3.96 -19.10 7.68
C SER A 27 -4.73 -18.21 6.69
N PHE A 28 -5.83 -17.64 7.15
CA PHE A 28 -6.68 -16.73 6.36
C PHE A 28 -5.94 -15.48 5.87
N LEU A 29 -4.79 -15.15 6.47
CA LEU A 29 -3.93 -14.06 6.05
C LEU A 29 -3.65 -14.10 4.53
N PHE A 30 -3.32 -15.27 3.98
CA PHE A 30 -2.96 -15.40 2.57
C PHE A 30 -4.12 -15.10 1.62
N ILE A 31 -5.36 -15.37 2.03
CA ILE A 31 -6.56 -14.99 1.28
C ILE A 31 -6.75 -13.46 1.34
N MET A 32 -6.54 -12.85 2.51
CA MET A 32 -6.60 -11.39 2.66
C MET A 32 -5.53 -10.69 1.81
N LEU A 33 -4.33 -11.24 1.71
CA LEU A 33 -3.27 -10.70 0.86
C LEU A 33 -3.66 -10.69 -0.63
N ILE A 34 -4.32 -11.75 -1.12
CA ILE A 34 -4.85 -11.77 -2.50
C ILE A 34 -5.87 -10.66 -2.69
N TRP A 35 -6.77 -10.49 -1.73
CA TRP A 35 -7.78 -9.44 -1.77
C TRP A 35 -7.14 -8.04 -1.79
N ASN A 36 -6.16 -7.80 -0.92
CA ASN A 36 -5.45 -6.53 -0.83
C ASN A 36 -4.69 -6.19 -2.13
N ILE A 37 -4.10 -7.18 -2.82
CA ILE A 37 -3.46 -6.99 -4.13
C ILE A 37 -4.47 -6.52 -5.19
N ILE A 38 -5.65 -7.11 -5.21
CA ILE A 38 -6.71 -6.68 -6.13
C ILE A 38 -7.10 -5.23 -5.85
N LEU A 39 -7.38 -4.90 -4.58
CA LEU A 39 -7.75 -3.55 -4.17
C LEU A 39 -6.65 -2.52 -4.46
N SER A 40 -5.38 -2.87 -4.22
CA SER A 40 -4.22 -1.99 -4.48
C SER A 40 -4.02 -1.69 -5.97
N SER A 41 -4.54 -2.53 -6.86
CA SER A 41 -4.46 -2.33 -8.31
C SER A 41 -5.51 -1.36 -8.85
N LEU A 42 -6.64 -1.19 -8.15
CA LEU A 42 -7.76 -0.36 -8.59
C LEU A 42 -7.40 1.11 -8.78
N PRO A 43 -6.57 1.75 -7.94
CA PRO A 43 -6.19 3.15 -8.14
C PRO A 43 -5.61 3.42 -9.53
N LEU A 44 -4.71 2.56 -10.02
CA LEU A 44 -4.14 2.75 -11.34
C LEU A 44 -5.18 2.54 -12.46
N VAL A 45 -6.12 1.62 -12.27
CA VAL A 45 -7.22 1.41 -13.22
C VAL A 45 -8.11 2.65 -13.26
N PHE A 46 -8.54 3.18 -12.13
CA PHE A 46 -9.40 4.36 -12.06
C PHE A 46 -8.70 5.60 -12.62
N MET A 47 -7.43 5.81 -12.28
CA MET A 47 -6.65 6.91 -12.84
C MET A 47 -6.58 6.84 -14.36
N ASN A 48 -6.26 5.68 -14.93
CA ASN A 48 -6.18 5.50 -16.37
C ASN A 48 -7.55 5.73 -17.05
N GLN A 49 -8.64 5.26 -16.46
CA GLN A 49 -9.99 5.47 -17.00
C GLN A 49 -10.42 6.94 -16.92
N GLY A 50 -10.09 7.60 -15.80
CA GLY A 50 -10.35 9.03 -15.61
C GLY A 50 -9.65 9.89 -16.67
N LEU A 51 -8.35 9.66 -16.87
CA LEU A 51 -7.54 10.42 -17.84
C LEU A 51 -7.94 10.17 -19.31
N ARG A 52 -8.47 8.98 -19.62
CA ARG A 52 -8.98 8.63 -20.96
C ARG A 52 -10.41 9.09 -21.18
N SER A 53 -11.09 9.55 -20.16
CA SER A 53 -12.49 9.92 -20.25
C SER A 53 -12.66 11.21 -21.06
N GLY A 54 -13.44 11.18 -22.13
CA GLY A 54 -13.82 12.37 -22.91
C GLY A 54 -14.90 13.24 -22.24
N LYS A 55 -15.52 12.77 -21.12
CA LYS A 55 -16.60 13.46 -20.43
C LYS A 55 -16.15 13.89 -19.03
N LYS A 56 -16.28 15.20 -18.71
CA LYS A 56 -15.86 15.76 -17.41
C LYS A 56 -16.44 15.03 -16.20
N TRP A 57 -17.73 14.69 -16.23
CA TRP A 57 -18.38 13.99 -15.11
C TRP A 57 -17.79 12.58 -14.86
N LYS A 58 -17.46 11.84 -15.94
CA LYS A 58 -16.79 10.53 -15.81
C LYS A 58 -15.40 10.68 -15.24
N MET A 59 -14.66 11.69 -15.66
CA MET A 59 -13.32 11.98 -15.10
C MET A 59 -13.42 12.26 -13.61
N ILE A 60 -14.36 13.10 -13.18
CA ILE A 60 -14.57 13.41 -11.75
C ILE A 60 -14.94 12.13 -10.98
N LEU A 61 -15.84 11.30 -11.49
CA LEU A 61 -16.21 10.04 -10.87
C LEU A 61 -14.99 9.12 -10.66
N TYR A 62 -14.17 8.94 -11.71
CA TYR A 62 -12.99 8.10 -11.60
C TYR A 62 -11.91 8.68 -10.66
N LEU A 63 -11.78 10.00 -10.57
CA LEU A 63 -10.88 10.64 -9.60
C LEU A 63 -11.37 10.46 -8.16
N LEU A 64 -12.68 10.54 -7.92
CA LEU A 64 -13.26 10.25 -6.60
C LEU A 64 -13.03 8.77 -6.21
N LEU A 65 -13.27 7.84 -7.13
CA LEU A 65 -12.95 6.42 -6.90
C LEU A 65 -11.46 6.22 -6.67
N TRP A 66 -10.60 6.91 -7.40
CA TRP A 66 -9.16 6.84 -7.21
C TRP A 66 -8.75 7.30 -5.80
N ILE A 67 -9.23 8.46 -5.32
CA ILE A 67 -8.94 8.96 -3.97
C ILE A 67 -9.41 7.96 -2.91
N MET A 68 -10.59 7.38 -3.09
CA MET A 68 -11.17 6.41 -2.16
C MET A 68 -10.37 5.11 -2.08
N PHE A 69 -9.84 4.63 -3.21
CA PHE A 69 -9.11 3.36 -3.26
C PHE A 69 -7.59 3.51 -3.15
N PHE A 70 -7.03 4.72 -3.33
CA PHE A 70 -5.58 4.96 -3.29
C PHE A 70 -4.94 4.54 -1.96
N PRO A 71 -5.56 4.71 -0.79
CA PRO A 71 -5.03 4.19 0.48
C PRO A 71 -4.72 2.70 0.46
N ASN A 72 -5.47 1.87 -0.30
CA ASN A 72 -5.24 0.43 -0.35
C ASN A 72 -3.87 0.05 -0.92
N ALA A 73 -3.32 0.87 -1.83
CA ALA A 73 -1.99 0.65 -2.36
C ALA A 73 -0.89 0.85 -1.30
N ILE A 74 -1.10 1.79 -0.38
CA ILE A 74 -0.17 2.08 0.72
C ILE A 74 -0.42 1.15 1.90
N TYR A 75 -1.67 0.73 2.11
CA TYR A 75 -2.09 -0.14 3.21
C TYR A 75 -1.26 -1.42 3.30
N MET A 76 -0.87 -2.03 2.18
CA MET A 76 -0.10 -3.27 2.16
C MET A 76 1.26 -3.18 2.86
N ILE A 77 1.83 -1.98 3.02
CA ILE A 77 3.03 -1.78 3.85
C ILE A 77 2.75 -2.14 5.30
N THR A 78 1.53 -1.88 5.78
CA THR A 78 1.17 -2.22 7.16
C THR A 78 1.01 -3.73 7.40
N ASP A 79 0.94 -4.55 6.34
CA ASP A 79 0.79 -6.00 6.48
C ASP A 79 2.08 -6.68 7.00
N PHE A 80 3.22 -5.97 6.99
CA PHE A 80 4.43 -6.42 7.69
C PHE A 80 4.22 -6.70 9.20
N ILE A 81 3.19 -6.09 9.82
CA ILE A 81 2.84 -6.37 11.22
C ILE A 81 2.52 -7.86 11.46
N HIS A 82 2.07 -8.57 10.42
CA HIS A 82 1.77 -10.00 10.54
C HIS A 82 3.02 -10.88 10.73
N LEU A 83 4.22 -10.31 10.54
CA LEU A 83 5.49 -10.99 10.83
C LEU A 83 5.88 -10.88 12.31
N SER A 84 5.30 -9.96 13.07
CA SER A 84 5.64 -9.75 14.48
C SER A 84 5.30 -10.96 15.37
N ASN A 85 4.36 -11.80 14.93
CA ASN A 85 4.00 -13.03 15.63
C ASN A 85 4.93 -14.20 15.33
N ASP A 86 5.82 -14.06 14.33
CA ASP A 86 6.76 -15.11 13.95
C ASP A 86 8.11 -14.87 14.62
N GLN A 87 8.52 -15.78 15.49
CA GLN A 87 9.85 -15.72 16.04
C GLN A 87 10.86 -16.12 14.95
N MET A 88 11.45 -15.12 14.29
CA MET A 88 12.44 -15.32 13.23
C MET A 88 13.87 -15.26 13.75
N ILE A 89 14.11 -14.51 14.84
CA ILE A 89 15.41 -14.30 15.46
C ILE A 89 15.25 -14.47 16.96
N TRP A 90 16.21 -15.16 17.59
CA TRP A 90 16.30 -15.24 19.06
C TRP A 90 17.77 -15.31 19.49
N SER A 91 18.04 -14.99 20.76
CA SER A 91 19.36 -15.08 21.35
C SER A 91 19.45 -16.31 22.26
N ILE A 92 20.59 -16.98 22.24
CA ILE A 92 20.95 -18.02 23.20
C ILE A 92 22.10 -17.53 24.07
N PRO A 93 22.18 -17.95 25.34
CA PRO A 93 23.34 -17.68 26.16
C PRO A 93 24.61 -18.25 25.50
N VAL A 94 25.67 -17.46 25.48
CA VAL A 94 27.00 -17.88 24.99
C VAL A 94 28.00 -17.74 26.12
N GLU A 95 29.05 -18.57 26.09
CA GLU A 95 30.15 -18.47 27.05
C GLU A 95 30.92 -17.18 26.87
N LEU A 96 31.42 -16.62 27.97
CA LEU A 96 32.30 -15.46 27.94
C LEU A 96 33.53 -15.81 27.08
N TYR A 97 33.86 -14.92 26.13
CA TYR A 97 34.97 -15.07 25.17
C TYR A 97 34.76 -16.12 24.05
N SER A 98 33.53 -16.63 23.83
CA SER A 98 33.26 -17.61 22.75
C SER A 98 33.41 -17.04 21.33
N GLY A 99 33.46 -15.72 21.16
CA GLY A 99 33.43 -15.06 19.85
C GLY A 99 32.10 -15.19 19.09
N LEU A 100 31.11 -15.84 19.68
CA LEU A 100 29.75 -15.97 19.14
C LEU A 100 28.85 -14.87 19.71
N ASP A 101 27.98 -14.27 18.88
CA ASP A 101 27.01 -13.27 19.32
C ASP A 101 25.74 -13.87 19.95
N GLY A 102 25.62 -15.19 19.95
CA GLY A 102 24.45 -15.91 20.46
C GLY A 102 23.20 -15.81 19.59
N THR A 103 23.23 -15.09 18.46
CA THR A 103 22.09 -14.91 17.56
C THR A 103 21.77 -16.20 16.81
N ARG A 104 20.49 -16.57 16.77
CA ARG A 104 19.97 -17.69 16.01
C ARG A 104 18.82 -17.22 15.12
N TYR A 105 18.74 -17.82 13.93
CA TYR A 105 17.73 -17.53 12.93
C TYR A 105 16.82 -18.74 12.73
N SER A 106 15.55 -18.50 12.46
CA SER A 106 14.60 -19.55 12.14
C SER A 106 14.98 -20.24 10.82
N MET A 107 15.06 -21.57 10.85
CA MET A 107 15.24 -22.42 9.66
C MET A 107 13.90 -22.89 9.08
N ASP A 108 12.78 -22.35 9.55
CA ASP A 108 11.45 -22.64 9.05
C ASP A 108 11.20 -21.93 7.73
N ILE A 109 11.24 -22.66 6.65
CA ILE A 109 11.03 -22.15 5.29
C ILE A 109 9.66 -21.49 5.11
N PHE A 110 8.65 -21.88 5.91
CA PHE A 110 7.32 -21.27 5.83
C PHE A 110 7.35 -19.81 6.32
N LYS A 111 8.08 -19.52 7.39
CA LYS A 111 8.24 -18.13 7.89
C LYS A 111 8.93 -17.24 6.86
N TRP A 112 9.97 -17.75 6.20
CA TRP A 112 10.66 -17.05 5.13
C TRP A 112 9.77 -16.85 3.90
N SER A 113 8.97 -17.86 3.53
CA SER A 113 8.01 -17.73 2.43
C SER A 113 6.93 -16.68 2.74
N LYS A 114 6.44 -16.63 3.98
CA LYS A 114 5.48 -15.60 4.45
C LYS A 114 6.09 -14.21 4.34
N LEU A 115 7.34 -14.01 4.81
CA LEU A 115 8.07 -12.75 4.68
C LEU A 115 8.14 -12.30 3.22
N LEU A 116 8.56 -13.21 2.32
CA LEU A 116 8.73 -12.89 0.89
C LEU A 116 7.41 -12.55 0.21
N VAL A 117 6.33 -13.27 0.51
CA VAL A 117 5.01 -12.98 -0.07
C VAL A 117 4.47 -11.63 0.40
N ILE A 118 4.57 -11.30 1.69
CA ILE A 118 4.17 -9.99 2.20
C ILE A 118 5.03 -8.89 1.54
N SER A 119 6.35 -9.08 1.46
CA SER A 119 7.27 -8.12 0.85
C SER A 119 6.96 -7.89 -0.63
N LEU A 120 6.74 -8.96 -1.39
CA LEU A 120 6.40 -8.88 -2.81
C LEU A 120 5.07 -8.14 -3.03
N GLY A 121 4.06 -8.44 -2.21
CA GLY A 121 2.76 -7.78 -2.26
C GLY A 121 2.86 -6.30 -1.92
N ALA A 122 3.58 -5.94 -0.86
CA ALA A 122 3.80 -4.56 -0.44
C ALA A 122 4.57 -3.75 -1.50
N PHE A 123 5.62 -4.34 -2.06
CA PHE A 123 6.40 -3.70 -3.14
C PHE A 123 5.55 -3.46 -4.39
N TYR A 124 4.81 -4.48 -4.84
CA TYR A 124 3.91 -4.34 -5.98
C TYR A 124 2.86 -3.24 -5.75
N ALA A 125 2.17 -3.28 -4.62
CA ALA A 125 1.12 -2.32 -4.28
C ALA A 125 1.67 -0.89 -4.23
N LEU A 126 2.84 -0.70 -3.61
CA LEU A 126 3.52 0.60 -3.56
C LEU A 126 3.83 1.10 -4.98
N MET A 127 4.44 0.27 -5.85
CA MET A 127 4.79 0.67 -7.21
C MET A 127 3.55 1.04 -8.04
N ILE A 128 2.48 0.28 -7.96
CA ILE A 128 1.21 0.56 -8.66
C ILE A 128 0.58 1.86 -8.11
N GLY A 129 0.59 2.05 -6.80
CA GLY A 129 0.11 3.26 -6.15
C GLY A 129 0.89 4.49 -6.61
N LEU A 130 2.23 4.44 -6.57
CA LEU A 130 3.10 5.54 -6.99
C LEU A 130 2.96 5.85 -8.49
N GLU A 131 2.77 4.85 -9.34
CA GLU A 131 2.49 5.08 -10.77
C GLU A 131 1.16 5.80 -10.96
N SER A 132 0.11 5.45 -10.20
CA SER A 132 -1.18 6.16 -10.26
C SER A 132 -1.05 7.61 -9.77
N LEU A 133 -0.28 7.84 -8.70
CA LEU A 133 0.00 9.16 -8.15
C LEU A 133 0.83 10.01 -9.12
N ASN A 134 1.80 9.39 -9.81
CA ASN A 134 2.61 10.07 -10.83
C ASN A 134 1.76 10.55 -12.01
N LYS A 135 0.84 9.73 -12.49
CA LYS A 135 -0.09 10.15 -13.55
C LYS A 135 -0.97 11.30 -13.11
N PHE A 136 -1.42 11.29 -11.86
CA PHE A 136 -2.19 12.39 -11.29
C PHE A 136 -1.35 13.66 -11.16
N TYR A 137 -0.10 13.55 -10.67
CA TYR A 137 0.84 14.68 -10.60
C TYR A 137 1.04 15.31 -11.98
N ASP A 138 1.34 14.52 -13.02
CA ASP A 138 1.57 15.02 -14.36
C ASP A 138 0.31 15.66 -14.95
N PHE A 139 -0.88 15.12 -14.66
CA PHE A 139 -2.16 15.70 -15.06
C PHE A 139 -2.37 17.11 -14.45
N ILE A 140 -2.01 17.32 -13.19
CA ILE A 140 -2.12 18.64 -12.55
C ILE A 140 -0.99 19.57 -13.02
N ARG A 141 0.24 19.06 -13.13
CA ARG A 141 1.43 19.83 -13.51
C ARG A 141 1.26 20.53 -14.86
N ILE A 142 0.77 19.80 -15.86
CA ILE A 142 0.52 20.35 -17.21
C ILE A 142 -0.47 21.51 -17.18
N ARG A 143 -1.41 21.54 -16.22
CA ARG A 143 -2.47 22.57 -16.14
C ARG A 143 -2.17 23.71 -15.19
N LYS A 144 -1.45 23.45 -14.10
CA LYS A 144 -1.30 24.36 -12.97
C LYS A 144 0.16 24.61 -12.54
N GLY A 145 1.12 23.95 -13.20
CA GLY A 145 2.54 24.08 -12.89
C GLY A 145 3.01 23.24 -11.69
N HIS A 146 4.32 23.28 -11.43
CA HIS A 146 4.98 22.41 -10.45
C HIS A 146 4.58 22.68 -9.00
N LEU A 147 4.45 23.97 -8.61
CA LEU A 147 4.14 24.33 -7.22
C LEU A 147 2.78 23.83 -6.78
N ILE A 148 1.75 24.08 -7.61
CA ILE A 148 0.37 23.65 -7.30
C ILE A 148 0.29 22.13 -7.29
N SER A 149 0.93 21.45 -8.24
CA SER A 149 0.93 19.97 -8.23
C SER A 149 1.65 19.40 -7.01
N GLY A 150 2.74 20.01 -6.55
CA GLY A 150 3.41 19.61 -5.32
C GLY A 150 2.50 19.73 -4.09
N ILE A 151 1.82 20.87 -3.92
CA ILE A 151 0.87 21.07 -2.81
C ILE A 151 -0.25 20.03 -2.86
N VAL A 152 -0.83 19.78 -4.04
CA VAL A 152 -1.91 18.80 -4.20
C VAL A 152 -1.43 17.38 -3.87
N ILE A 153 -0.20 17.00 -4.24
CA ILE A 153 0.37 15.69 -3.88
C ILE A 153 0.52 15.56 -2.36
N VAL A 154 0.98 16.59 -1.66
CA VAL A 154 1.05 16.58 -0.20
C VAL A 154 -0.33 16.35 0.42
N LEU A 155 -1.35 17.07 -0.04
CA LEU A 155 -2.73 16.91 0.45
C LEU A 155 -3.28 15.48 0.18
N ILE A 156 -3.10 14.96 -1.03
CA ILE A 156 -3.54 13.60 -1.37
C ILE A 156 -2.80 12.54 -0.55
N SER A 157 -1.49 12.72 -0.35
CA SER A 157 -0.70 11.80 0.48
C SER A 157 -1.18 11.82 1.94
N SER A 158 -1.55 12.99 2.48
CA SER A 158 -2.09 13.11 3.83
C SER A 158 -3.46 12.44 3.97
N ILE A 159 -4.35 12.64 2.99
CA ILE A 159 -5.66 11.98 2.94
C ILE A 159 -5.48 10.45 2.85
N ALA A 160 -4.57 9.98 2.01
CA ALA A 160 -4.29 8.56 1.86
C ALA A 160 -3.73 7.94 3.15
N SER A 161 -2.79 8.63 3.82
CA SER A 161 -2.21 8.19 5.09
C SER A 161 -3.27 8.07 6.20
N PHE A 162 -4.19 9.04 6.27
CA PHE A 162 -5.33 8.97 7.17
C PHE A 162 -6.28 7.82 6.80
N GLY A 163 -6.50 7.56 5.50
CA GLY A 163 -7.25 6.40 5.01
C GLY A 163 -6.60 5.06 5.41
N VAL A 164 -5.26 4.98 5.39
CA VAL A 164 -4.52 3.80 5.90
C VAL A 164 -4.77 3.61 7.40
N PHE A 165 -4.73 4.70 8.19
CA PHE A 165 -5.07 4.66 9.62
C PHE A 165 -6.49 4.11 9.84
N ILE A 166 -7.48 4.64 9.14
CA ILE A 166 -8.87 4.17 9.22
C ILE A 166 -8.97 2.68 8.92
N GLY A 167 -8.34 2.23 7.81
CA GLY A 167 -8.36 0.82 7.42
C GLY A 167 -7.68 -0.11 8.42
N ARG A 168 -6.53 0.30 8.99
CA ARG A 168 -5.73 -0.56 9.89
C ARG A 168 -6.26 -0.61 11.31
N PHE A 169 -6.66 0.51 11.88
CA PHE A 169 -7.01 0.61 13.30
C PHE A 169 -8.51 0.58 13.55
N LEU A 170 -9.31 1.24 12.70
CA LEU A 170 -10.76 1.20 12.80
C LEU A 170 -11.39 0.04 12.01
N ARG A 171 -10.59 -0.65 11.19
CA ARG A 171 -11.00 -1.79 10.36
C ARG A 171 -12.13 -1.49 9.38
N PHE A 172 -12.24 -0.24 8.93
CA PHE A 172 -13.15 0.15 7.87
C PHE A 172 -12.54 -0.14 6.50
N ASN A 173 -13.38 -0.57 5.59
CA ASN A 173 -13.04 -0.78 4.19
C ASN A 173 -13.56 0.38 3.32
N SER A 174 -13.08 0.49 2.09
CA SER A 174 -13.51 1.55 1.16
C SER A 174 -15.02 1.57 0.89
N TRP A 175 -15.73 0.46 1.05
CA TRP A 175 -17.19 0.37 0.89
C TRP A 175 -17.98 0.75 2.16
N ASP A 176 -17.36 0.88 3.32
CA ASP A 176 -18.05 1.28 4.55
C ASP A 176 -18.48 2.76 4.52
N ILE A 177 -18.05 3.49 3.50
CA ILE A 177 -18.51 4.86 3.22
C ILE A 177 -20.05 4.94 3.03
N VAL A 178 -20.73 3.81 2.74
CA VAL A 178 -22.20 3.75 2.68
C VAL A 178 -22.87 3.82 4.07
N ARG A 179 -22.09 3.74 5.15
CA ARG A 179 -22.55 3.92 6.55
C ARG A 179 -21.86 5.14 7.21
N PRO A 180 -22.08 6.34 6.68
CA PRO A 180 -21.27 7.52 7.00
C PRO A 180 -21.37 7.93 8.46
N PHE A 181 -22.52 7.78 9.12
CA PHE A 181 -22.70 8.20 10.52
C PHE A 181 -21.84 7.39 11.49
N LYS A 182 -21.79 6.07 11.33
CA LYS A 182 -20.95 5.21 12.15
C LYS A 182 -19.47 5.54 11.93
N LEU A 183 -19.07 5.65 10.67
CA LEU A 183 -17.70 5.98 10.29
C LEU A 183 -17.25 7.32 10.89
N ILE A 184 -18.09 8.35 10.80
CA ILE A 184 -17.77 9.69 11.32
C ILE A 184 -17.57 9.65 12.84
N ILE A 185 -18.47 9.00 13.60
CA ILE A 185 -18.37 8.91 15.05
C ILE A 185 -17.05 8.21 15.44
N GLU A 186 -16.77 7.03 14.88
CA GLU A 186 -15.56 6.29 15.22
C GLU A 186 -14.27 7.02 14.81
N ILE A 187 -14.27 7.77 13.72
CA ILE A 187 -13.16 8.64 13.35
C ILE A 187 -12.94 9.71 14.42
N PHE A 188 -14.00 10.44 14.84
CA PHE A 188 -13.86 11.49 15.85
C PHE A 188 -13.34 10.95 17.19
N ASP A 189 -13.84 9.80 17.63
CA ASP A 189 -13.41 9.14 18.85
C ASP A 189 -11.94 8.67 18.80
N SER A 190 -11.44 8.40 17.60
CA SER A 190 -10.07 7.93 17.39
C SER A 190 -9.04 9.05 17.24
N LEU A 191 -9.47 10.32 17.13
CA LEU A 191 -8.55 11.45 16.93
C LEU A 191 -7.75 11.72 18.21
N ASN A 192 -6.47 11.38 18.16
CA ASN A 192 -5.52 11.59 19.27
C ASN A 192 -4.11 11.84 18.71
N GLY A 193 -3.13 12.01 19.60
CA GLY A 193 -1.73 12.25 19.21
C GLY A 193 -1.14 11.15 18.33
N PHE A 194 -1.52 9.87 18.56
CA PHE A 194 -1.08 8.75 17.74
C PHE A 194 -1.62 8.86 16.30
N THR A 195 -2.90 9.20 16.14
CA THR A 195 -3.54 9.34 14.81
C THR A 195 -2.81 10.37 13.96
N TRP A 196 -2.49 11.52 14.53
CA TRP A 196 -1.77 12.59 13.81
C TRP A 196 -0.32 12.20 13.51
N SER A 197 0.38 11.60 14.47
CA SER A 197 1.75 11.13 14.27
C SER A 197 1.83 10.05 13.19
N PHE A 198 0.91 9.07 13.23
CA PHE A 198 0.82 8.04 12.21
C PHE A 198 0.57 8.63 10.82
N THR A 199 -0.41 9.53 10.72
CA THR A 199 -0.74 10.20 9.45
C THR A 199 0.46 10.98 8.91
N LEU A 200 1.18 11.71 9.75
CA LEU A 200 2.36 12.47 9.35
C LEU A 200 3.50 11.56 8.85
N ILE A 201 3.81 10.49 9.59
CA ILE A 201 4.87 9.53 9.23
C ILE A 201 4.55 8.85 7.89
N TYR A 202 3.32 8.39 7.70
CA TYR A 202 2.91 7.76 6.44
C TYR A 202 2.84 8.76 5.29
N THR A 203 2.48 10.02 5.55
CA THR A 203 2.56 11.09 4.54
C THR A 203 4.00 11.29 4.09
N ALA A 204 4.94 11.41 5.03
CA ALA A 204 6.36 11.51 4.72
C ALA A 204 6.86 10.30 3.93
N PHE A 205 6.47 9.09 4.33
CA PHE A 205 6.80 7.86 3.62
C PHE A 205 6.32 7.88 2.16
N ILE A 206 5.05 8.29 1.91
CA ILE A 206 4.51 8.38 0.54
C ILE A 206 5.28 9.41 -0.27
N LEU A 207 5.57 10.59 0.29
CA LEU A 207 6.27 11.67 -0.40
C LEU A 207 7.71 11.30 -0.75
N ILE A 208 8.43 10.67 0.18
CA ILE A 208 9.80 10.19 -0.06
C ILE A 208 9.78 9.11 -1.13
N SER A 209 8.90 8.11 -1.01
CA SER A 209 8.76 7.02 -1.99
C SER A 209 8.37 7.56 -3.37
N PHE A 210 7.49 8.57 -3.44
CA PHE A 210 7.09 9.22 -4.68
C PHE A 210 8.25 9.97 -5.32
N THR A 211 9.05 10.69 -4.53
CA THR A 211 10.22 11.41 -5.02
C THR A 211 11.26 10.45 -5.60
N LEU A 212 11.56 9.36 -4.87
CA LEU A 212 12.46 8.31 -5.34
C LEU A 212 11.93 7.65 -6.61
N PHE A 213 10.64 7.30 -6.63
CA PHE A 213 10.01 6.70 -7.81
C PHE A 213 10.14 7.58 -9.05
N ARG A 214 9.93 8.89 -8.91
CA ARG A 214 10.06 9.84 -10.01
C ARG A 214 11.52 9.98 -10.46
N TRP A 215 12.45 10.05 -9.54
CA TRP A 215 13.87 10.15 -9.82
C TRP A 215 14.32 8.99 -10.70
N PHE A 216 14.12 7.75 -10.25
CA PHE A 216 14.49 6.57 -11.05
C PHE A 216 13.74 6.48 -12.40
N LYS A 217 12.50 6.96 -12.45
CA LYS A 217 11.74 6.93 -13.71
C LYS A 217 12.26 7.90 -14.75
N THR A 218 12.79 9.06 -14.37
CA THR A 218 13.37 10.05 -15.30
C THR A 218 14.72 9.62 -15.81
N ASP A 219 15.57 9.04 -14.97
CA ASP A 219 16.92 8.65 -15.33
C ASP A 219 16.99 7.46 -16.33
N PHE A 220 15.94 6.66 -16.43
CA PHE A 220 15.86 5.53 -17.37
C PHE A 220 15.13 5.85 -18.70
N THR A 221 14.66 7.09 -18.89
CA THR A 221 13.93 7.50 -20.11
C THR A 221 14.72 8.48 -20.99
N GLU A 222 15.93 8.87 -20.59
CA GLU A 222 16.94 9.56 -21.39
C GLU A 222 17.93 8.56 -21.99
#